data_67b001cbf0eaf2b8f30f2712e188b208
#
_entry.id   67b001cbf0eaf2b8f30f2712e188b208
#
_cell.length_a   1.000
_cell.length_b   1.000
_cell.length_c   1.000
_cell.angle_alpha   90.00
_cell.angle_beta   90.00
_cell.angle_gamma   90.00
#
_symmetry.space_group_name_H-M   'P 1'
#
loop_
_entity.id
_entity.type
_entity.pdbx_description
1 polymer ?
#
loop_
_entity_poly.entity_id
_entity_poly.type
_entity_poly.pdbx_seq_one_letter_code
_entity_poly.pdbx_strand_id
1 'polypeptide(L)'
;LAIKGSDYVFNFAALADMDTLKLRAIDTVKYNILGTVNALEISKKHKVKKFIHSSTIYANTEEGGFYGRSKKAAEDYVEEYKNKFNLKYSILRFGSIYGERSGSDNGIRQILEHVIKRRKLIYKGTKNSIRSYIYVKDAVKLCLASISKKYDNQYLTLTGERKIKAKFLFNLFSKMFKISDKNITFLKNKGHYDVKPTIFKPRIGKILHPFKSDFKKNIIQYSKAIRKKKWIQKY
;
A
#
# COMPACT_ATOMS: atom_id res chain seq x y z
N LEU A 1 6.43 25.82 3.87
CA LEU A 1 7.60 25.85 4.75
C LEU A 1 8.32 24.50 4.85
N ALA A 2 7.62 23.38 4.96
CA ALA A 2 8.23 22.05 5.17
C ALA A 2 9.14 21.56 4.02
N ILE A 3 8.94 22.02 2.78
CA ILE A 3 9.71 21.57 1.60
C ILE A 3 10.95 22.46 1.35
N LYS A 4 11.00 23.67 1.92
CA LYS A 4 12.13 24.59 1.74
C LYS A 4 13.43 23.95 2.22
N GLY A 5 14.43 23.89 1.35
CA GLY A 5 15.75 23.31 1.66
C GLY A 5 15.81 21.79 1.59
N SER A 6 14.74 21.11 1.19
CA SER A 6 14.73 19.67 1.03
C SER A 6 15.24 19.25 -0.35
N ASP A 7 16.10 18.25 -0.42
CA ASP A 7 16.56 17.63 -1.67
C ASP A 7 15.51 16.69 -2.27
N TYR A 8 14.78 15.98 -1.41
CA TYR A 8 13.81 14.95 -1.79
C TYR A 8 12.49 15.19 -1.06
N VAL A 9 11.38 15.00 -1.76
CA VAL A 9 10.03 15.06 -1.19
C VAL A 9 9.37 13.70 -1.32
N PHE A 10 8.97 13.11 -0.21
CA PHE A 10 8.14 11.91 -0.16
C PHE A 10 6.68 12.32 0.09
N ASN A 11 5.85 12.29 -0.94
CA ASN A 11 4.43 12.60 -0.83
C ASN A 11 3.62 11.33 -0.55
N PHE A 12 3.39 11.06 0.74
CA PHE A 12 2.55 9.95 1.21
C PHE A 12 1.17 10.40 1.69
N ALA A 13 0.93 11.70 1.74
CA ALA A 13 -0.34 12.26 2.19
C ALA A 13 -1.46 11.90 1.19
N ALA A 14 -2.45 11.15 1.64
CA ALA A 14 -3.62 10.80 0.86
C ALA A 14 -4.73 10.21 1.75
N LEU A 15 -5.96 10.27 1.26
CA LEU A 15 -7.02 9.39 1.72
C LEU A 15 -6.87 8.04 1.00
N ALA A 16 -6.71 6.94 1.74
CA ALA A 16 -6.30 5.64 1.19
C ALA A 16 -7.23 4.47 1.45
N ASP A 17 -8.24 4.62 2.32
CA ASP A 17 -9.20 3.55 2.60
C ASP A 17 -10.26 3.45 1.51
N MET A 18 -10.14 2.41 0.67
CA MET A 18 -11.04 2.18 -0.46
C MET A 18 -12.50 1.97 -0.05
N ASP A 19 -12.76 1.38 1.12
CA ASP A 19 -14.12 1.08 1.55
C ASP A 19 -14.85 2.35 2.04
N THR A 20 -14.17 3.22 2.76
CA THR A 20 -14.75 4.51 3.22
C THR A 20 -14.82 5.56 2.11
N LEU A 21 -14.01 5.44 1.07
CA LEU A 21 -13.96 6.41 -0.03
C LEU A 21 -14.98 6.15 -1.16
N LYS A 22 -15.78 5.09 -1.08
CA LYS A 22 -16.77 4.75 -2.12
C LYS A 22 -17.75 5.87 -2.47
N LEU A 23 -18.09 6.72 -1.50
CA LEU A 23 -19.03 7.84 -1.66
C LEU A 23 -18.36 9.21 -1.46
N ARG A 24 -17.02 9.29 -1.39
CA ARG A 24 -16.27 10.50 -1.08
C ARG A 24 -15.43 10.99 -2.26
N ALA A 25 -16.05 11.11 -3.44
CA ALA A 25 -15.37 11.53 -4.67
C ALA A 25 -14.68 12.89 -4.52
N ILE A 26 -15.38 13.91 -3.99
CA ILE A 26 -14.86 15.26 -3.80
C ILE A 26 -13.63 15.26 -2.88
N ASP A 27 -13.68 14.50 -1.79
CA ASP A 27 -12.55 14.40 -0.87
C ASP A 27 -11.33 13.77 -1.53
N THR A 28 -11.51 12.76 -2.38
CA THR A 28 -10.38 12.18 -3.11
C THR A 28 -9.75 13.18 -4.10
N VAL A 29 -10.54 14.03 -4.73
CA VAL A 29 -10.02 15.12 -5.58
C VAL A 29 -9.26 16.13 -4.72
N LYS A 30 -9.87 16.60 -3.63
CA LYS A 30 -9.28 17.63 -2.75
C LYS A 30 -7.96 17.15 -2.12
N TYR A 31 -7.94 15.97 -1.52
CA TYR A 31 -6.77 15.52 -0.76
C TYR A 31 -5.75 14.77 -1.62
N ASN A 32 -6.19 13.93 -2.55
CA ASN A 32 -5.25 13.10 -3.29
C ASN A 32 -4.73 13.80 -4.57
N ILE A 33 -5.56 14.58 -5.25
CA ILE A 33 -5.16 15.27 -6.48
C ILE A 33 -4.64 16.66 -6.15
N LEU A 34 -5.48 17.57 -5.62
CA LEU A 34 -5.09 18.94 -5.33
C LEU A 34 -3.95 18.99 -4.30
N GLY A 35 -4.00 18.15 -3.26
CA GLY A 35 -2.92 18.03 -2.28
C GLY A 35 -1.58 17.64 -2.94
N THR A 36 -1.59 16.73 -3.92
CA THR A 36 -0.40 16.37 -4.69
C THR A 36 0.09 17.52 -5.57
N VAL A 37 -0.81 18.21 -6.27
CA VAL A 37 -0.46 19.36 -7.11
C VAL A 37 0.16 20.48 -6.28
N ASN A 38 -0.39 20.79 -5.10
CA ASN A 38 0.19 21.75 -4.18
C ASN A 38 1.62 21.39 -3.75
N ALA A 39 1.85 20.11 -3.45
CA ALA A 39 3.19 19.61 -3.11
C ALA A 39 4.17 19.70 -4.29
N LEU A 40 3.71 19.43 -5.51
CA LEU A 40 4.48 19.59 -6.75
C LEU A 40 4.85 21.05 -7.01
N GLU A 41 3.89 21.99 -6.89
CA GLU A 41 4.15 23.43 -7.06
C GLU A 41 5.23 23.93 -6.09
N ILE A 42 5.13 23.55 -4.82
CA ILE A 42 6.13 23.94 -3.82
C ILE A 42 7.48 23.25 -4.10
N SER A 43 7.47 21.99 -4.52
CA SER A 43 8.70 21.27 -4.90
C SER A 43 9.41 21.90 -6.08
N LYS A 44 8.66 22.31 -7.10
CA LYS A 44 9.15 23.08 -8.27
C LYS A 44 9.76 24.42 -7.81
N LYS A 45 9.01 25.19 -7.00
CA LYS A 45 9.46 26.50 -6.49
C LYS A 45 10.78 26.40 -5.73
N HIS A 46 10.98 25.34 -4.95
CA HIS A 46 12.19 25.14 -4.14
C HIS A 46 13.26 24.26 -4.81
N LYS A 47 13.11 23.98 -6.11
CA LYS A 47 14.10 23.23 -6.92
C LYS A 47 14.48 21.88 -6.29
N VAL A 48 13.47 21.13 -5.77
CA VAL A 48 13.64 19.79 -5.21
C VAL A 48 14.28 18.88 -6.26
N LYS A 49 15.28 18.10 -5.89
CA LYS A 49 16.01 17.22 -6.81
C LYS A 49 15.12 16.09 -7.34
N LYS A 50 14.20 15.58 -6.50
CA LYS A 50 13.29 14.50 -6.89
C LYS A 50 12.04 14.44 -6.01
N PHE A 51 10.90 14.25 -6.66
CA PHE A 51 9.60 14.06 -6.02
C PHE A 51 9.23 12.57 -6.02
N ILE A 52 9.07 11.96 -4.86
CA ILE A 52 8.69 10.56 -4.69
C ILE A 52 7.22 10.50 -4.31
N HIS A 53 6.37 9.99 -5.21
CA HIS A 53 4.92 9.95 -5.02
C HIS A 53 4.43 8.55 -4.67
N SER A 54 3.69 8.43 -3.57
CA SER A 54 3.00 7.18 -3.23
C SER A 54 1.77 7.00 -4.10
N SER A 55 1.68 5.86 -4.76
CA SER A 55 0.53 5.42 -5.53
C SER A 55 0.13 4.00 -5.16
N THR A 56 -0.67 3.35 -5.96
CA THR A 56 -1.25 2.05 -5.68
C THR A 56 -1.29 1.18 -6.92
N ILE A 57 -1.23 -0.14 -6.75
CA ILE A 57 -1.50 -1.09 -7.84
C ILE A 57 -2.93 -0.94 -8.42
N TYR A 58 -3.84 -0.31 -7.67
CA TYR A 58 -5.22 -0.06 -8.12
C TYR A 58 -5.37 1.17 -9.03
N ALA A 59 -4.33 1.98 -9.23
CA ALA A 59 -4.40 3.19 -10.07
C ALA A 59 -4.86 2.91 -11.50
N ASN A 60 -4.53 1.72 -12.04
CA ASN A 60 -4.91 1.31 -13.40
C ASN A 60 -5.91 0.15 -13.43
N THR A 61 -6.70 -0.03 -12.37
CA THR A 61 -7.73 -1.07 -12.31
C THR A 61 -9.10 -0.44 -12.08
N GLU A 62 -10.17 -1.11 -12.51
CA GLU A 62 -11.53 -0.65 -12.27
C GLU A 62 -11.89 -0.74 -10.78
N GLU A 63 -11.31 -1.69 -10.09
CA GLU A 63 -11.60 -1.98 -8.69
C GLU A 63 -11.05 -0.92 -7.72
N GLY A 64 -10.19 -0.03 -8.19
CA GLY A 64 -9.64 1.07 -7.36
C GLY A 64 -10.68 2.12 -6.95
N GLY A 65 -11.84 2.18 -7.63
CA GLY A 65 -12.88 3.17 -7.36
C GLY A 65 -12.34 4.60 -7.39
N PHE A 66 -12.93 5.51 -6.62
CA PHE A 66 -12.46 6.91 -6.54
C PHE A 66 -11.02 7.02 -6.02
N TYR A 67 -10.62 6.16 -5.09
CA TYR A 67 -9.23 6.11 -4.63
C TYR A 67 -8.26 5.83 -5.78
N GLY A 68 -8.48 4.74 -6.52
CA GLY A 68 -7.62 4.39 -7.65
C GLY A 68 -7.59 5.47 -8.72
N ARG A 69 -8.75 6.06 -9.05
CA ARG A 69 -8.86 7.16 -10.04
C ARG A 69 -8.11 8.42 -9.56
N SER A 70 -8.24 8.80 -8.29
CA SER A 70 -7.52 9.96 -7.75
C SER A 70 -6.00 9.75 -7.74
N LYS A 71 -5.53 8.53 -7.42
CA LYS A 71 -4.10 8.21 -7.48
C LYS A 71 -3.59 8.22 -8.92
N LYS A 72 -4.36 7.70 -9.89
CA LYS A 72 -3.99 7.77 -11.31
C LYS A 72 -3.91 9.21 -11.82
N ALA A 73 -4.89 10.04 -11.50
CA ALA A 73 -4.84 11.46 -11.87
C ALA A 73 -3.60 12.16 -11.25
N ALA A 74 -3.30 11.88 -9.98
CA ALA A 74 -2.10 12.43 -9.34
C ALA A 74 -0.80 11.97 -10.02
N GLU A 75 -0.71 10.71 -10.49
CA GLU A 75 0.42 10.21 -11.28
C GLU A 75 0.60 11.02 -12.57
N ASP A 76 -0.50 11.33 -13.27
CA ASP A 76 -0.46 12.09 -14.55
C ASP A 76 0.05 13.51 -14.31
N TYR A 77 -0.33 14.17 -13.20
CA TYR A 77 0.26 15.46 -12.81
C TYR A 77 1.75 15.35 -12.50
N VAL A 78 2.19 14.31 -11.80
CA VAL A 78 3.63 14.11 -11.51
C VAL A 78 4.44 13.99 -12.81
N GLU A 79 3.93 13.24 -13.81
CA GLU A 79 4.57 13.14 -15.12
C GLU A 79 4.62 14.50 -15.84
N GLU A 80 3.51 15.25 -15.81
CA GLU A 80 3.45 16.55 -16.48
C GLU A 80 4.42 17.57 -15.86
N TYR A 81 4.61 17.55 -14.54
CA TYR A 81 5.63 18.39 -13.89
C TYR A 81 7.06 18.03 -14.30
N LYS A 82 7.33 16.75 -14.61
CA LYS A 82 8.61 16.36 -15.22
C LYS A 82 8.72 16.93 -16.63
N ASN A 83 7.66 16.82 -17.45
CA ASN A 83 7.68 17.26 -18.84
C ASN A 83 7.84 18.78 -18.96
N LYS A 84 7.11 19.55 -18.16
CA LYS A 84 7.10 21.03 -18.23
C LYS A 84 8.23 21.69 -17.43
N PHE A 85 8.59 21.14 -16.29
CA PHE A 85 9.49 21.81 -15.34
C PHE A 85 10.74 20.99 -15.01
N ASN A 86 10.92 19.83 -15.65
CA ASN A 86 12.03 18.92 -15.44
C ASN A 86 12.18 18.45 -13.96
N LEU A 87 11.08 18.45 -13.20
CA LEU A 87 11.07 17.90 -11.83
C LEU A 87 11.13 16.37 -11.89
N LYS A 88 12.25 15.79 -11.53
CA LYS A 88 12.43 14.34 -11.52
C LYS A 88 11.49 13.67 -10.52
N TYR A 89 11.04 12.46 -10.83
CA TYR A 89 10.13 11.73 -9.96
C TYR A 89 10.46 10.23 -9.84
N SER A 90 9.88 9.60 -8.83
CA SER A 90 9.58 8.16 -8.79
C SER A 90 8.15 7.97 -8.29
N ILE A 91 7.34 7.21 -9.00
CA ILE A 91 5.98 6.87 -8.59
C ILE A 91 6.00 5.46 -8.00
N LEU A 92 5.62 5.33 -6.73
CA LEU A 92 5.66 4.09 -5.98
C LEU A 92 4.26 3.49 -5.89
N ARG A 93 3.97 2.46 -6.67
CA ARG A 93 2.70 1.73 -6.65
C ARG A 93 2.77 0.58 -5.66
N PHE A 94 2.20 0.80 -4.50
CA PHE A 94 2.22 -0.20 -3.43
C PHE A 94 1.19 -1.30 -3.65
N GLY A 95 1.59 -2.53 -3.31
CA GLY A 95 0.69 -3.63 -3.00
C GLY A 95 0.08 -3.47 -1.60
N SER A 96 -0.44 -4.56 -1.04
CA SER A 96 -1.03 -4.54 0.31
C SER A 96 0.05 -4.47 1.38
N ILE A 97 0.32 -3.27 1.90
CA ILE A 97 1.29 -3.06 2.99
C ILE A 97 0.72 -3.64 4.29
N TYR A 98 1.56 -4.32 5.06
CA TYR A 98 1.22 -4.78 6.42
C TYR A 98 2.42 -4.59 7.36
N GLY A 99 2.15 -4.50 8.65
CA GLY A 99 3.21 -4.37 9.65
C GLY A 99 2.79 -3.54 10.86
N GLU A 100 3.77 -3.20 11.68
CA GLU A 100 3.59 -2.40 12.88
C GLU A 100 3.00 -1.03 12.53
N ARG A 101 2.18 -0.47 13.40
CA ARG A 101 1.46 0.80 13.26
C ARG A 101 0.45 0.86 12.11
N SER A 102 0.05 -0.27 11.53
CA SER A 102 -1.04 -0.28 10.54
C SER A 102 -2.37 0.17 11.16
N GLY A 103 -3.21 0.85 10.39
CA GLY A 103 -4.56 1.26 10.81
C GLY A 103 -5.50 0.07 11.07
N SER A 104 -6.63 0.32 11.73
CA SER A 104 -7.66 -0.69 12.00
C SER A 104 -8.33 -1.24 10.73
N ASP A 105 -8.23 -0.52 9.62
CA ASP A 105 -8.66 -0.89 8.27
C ASP A 105 -7.75 -1.92 7.59
N ASN A 106 -6.54 -2.14 8.11
CA ASN A 106 -5.58 -3.06 7.51
C ASN A 106 -6.04 -4.53 7.61
N GLY A 107 -6.18 -5.19 6.48
CA GLY A 107 -6.72 -6.56 6.41
C GLY A 107 -5.91 -7.60 7.20
N ILE A 108 -4.58 -7.57 7.15
CA ILE A 108 -3.73 -8.49 7.94
C ILE A 108 -3.89 -8.22 9.44
N ARG A 109 -3.93 -6.94 9.84
CA ARG A 109 -4.17 -6.56 11.24
C ARG A 109 -5.52 -7.08 11.72
N GLN A 110 -6.60 -6.86 10.97
CA GLN A 110 -7.94 -7.35 11.33
C GLN A 110 -7.96 -8.86 11.53
N ILE A 111 -7.36 -9.64 10.62
CA ILE A 111 -7.28 -11.09 10.73
C ILE A 111 -6.50 -11.49 12.01
N LEU A 112 -5.33 -10.90 12.25
CA LEU A 112 -4.51 -11.19 13.42
C LEU A 112 -5.22 -10.82 14.74
N GLU A 113 -5.91 -9.68 14.79
CA GLU A 113 -6.70 -9.29 15.97
C GLU A 113 -7.84 -10.26 16.23
N HIS A 114 -8.56 -10.73 15.20
CA HIS A 114 -9.60 -11.75 15.37
C HIS A 114 -9.03 -13.07 15.89
N VAL A 115 -7.89 -13.50 15.37
CA VAL A 115 -7.20 -14.71 15.82
C VAL A 115 -6.78 -14.59 17.28
N ILE A 116 -6.13 -13.48 17.62
CA ILE A 116 -5.56 -13.28 18.97
C ILE A 116 -6.67 -13.12 20.03
N LYS A 117 -7.71 -12.32 19.71
CA LYS A 117 -8.78 -11.99 20.66
C LYS A 117 -9.89 -13.03 20.72
N ARG A 118 -10.22 -13.66 19.59
CA ARG A 118 -11.43 -14.48 19.44
C ARG A 118 -11.18 -15.92 18.99
N ARG A 119 -9.93 -16.29 18.73
CA ARG A 119 -9.56 -17.61 18.20
C ARG A 119 -10.32 -17.96 16.91
N LYS A 120 -10.62 -16.97 16.06
CA LYS A 120 -11.35 -17.12 14.80
C LYS A 120 -10.55 -16.51 13.66
N LEU A 121 -10.56 -17.17 12.50
CA LEU A 121 -10.04 -16.68 11.23
C LEU A 121 -11.20 -16.24 10.35
N ILE A 122 -11.34 -14.93 10.12
CA ILE A 122 -12.42 -14.36 9.30
C ILE A 122 -11.79 -13.59 8.14
N TYR A 123 -12.21 -13.89 6.91
CA TYR A 123 -11.77 -13.20 5.69
C TYR A 123 -12.96 -12.65 4.90
N LYS A 124 -12.87 -11.37 4.52
CA LYS A 124 -13.93 -10.67 3.77
C LYS A 124 -13.87 -10.94 2.25
N GLY A 125 -13.47 -12.12 1.84
CA GLY A 125 -13.33 -12.54 0.46
C GLY A 125 -13.40 -14.04 0.32
N THR A 126 -12.96 -14.58 -0.81
CA THR A 126 -12.97 -16.02 -1.11
C THR A 126 -11.62 -16.68 -0.80
N LYS A 127 -11.61 -18.02 -0.74
CA LYS A 127 -10.39 -18.84 -0.60
C LYS A 127 -9.37 -18.55 -1.71
N ASN A 128 -9.84 -18.14 -2.87
CA ASN A 128 -9.05 -17.91 -4.08
C ASN A 128 -8.62 -16.46 -4.25
N SER A 129 -9.09 -15.54 -3.38
CA SER A 129 -8.63 -14.16 -3.40
C SER A 129 -7.11 -14.09 -3.28
N ILE A 130 -6.47 -13.29 -4.13
CA ILE A 130 -5.01 -13.18 -4.21
C ILE A 130 -4.60 -11.77 -3.82
N ARG A 131 -3.53 -11.64 -3.02
CA ARG A 131 -2.93 -10.36 -2.63
C ARG A 131 -1.43 -10.37 -2.81
N SER A 132 -0.89 -9.21 -3.16
CA SER A 132 0.55 -8.94 -3.17
C SER A 132 0.89 -8.17 -1.90
N TYR A 133 1.25 -8.89 -0.85
CA TYR A 133 1.58 -8.30 0.45
C TYR A 133 3.04 -7.85 0.48
N ILE A 134 3.29 -6.69 1.11
CA ILE A 134 4.64 -6.22 1.40
C ILE A 134 4.73 -5.79 2.86
N TYR A 135 5.80 -6.25 3.54
CA TYR A 135 6.04 -5.85 4.93
C TYR A 135 6.52 -4.40 5.00
N VAL A 136 6.04 -3.65 5.98
CA VAL A 136 6.28 -2.20 6.06
C VAL A 136 7.77 -1.82 6.07
N LYS A 137 8.62 -2.60 6.76
CA LYS A 137 10.07 -2.34 6.79
C LYS A 137 10.72 -2.57 5.43
N ASP A 138 10.24 -3.54 4.66
CA ASP A 138 10.73 -3.77 3.29
C ASP A 138 10.24 -2.67 2.35
N ALA A 139 8.99 -2.24 2.50
CA ALA A 139 8.46 -1.08 1.77
C ALA A 139 9.32 0.16 2.00
N VAL A 140 9.70 0.46 3.26
CA VAL A 140 10.59 1.60 3.60
C VAL A 140 11.94 1.49 2.91
N LYS A 141 12.57 0.30 2.92
CA LYS A 141 13.85 0.09 2.22
C LYS A 141 13.74 0.39 0.72
N LEU A 142 12.66 -0.05 0.08
CA LEU A 142 12.41 0.20 -1.33
C LEU A 142 12.09 1.68 -1.60
N CYS A 143 11.37 2.36 -0.70
CA CYS A 143 11.17 3.81 -0.78
C CYS A 143 12.51 4.56 -0.75
N LEU A 144 13.40 4.22 0.18
CA LEU A 144 14.73 4.84 0.25
C LEU A 144 15.57 4.52 -0.99
N ALA A 145 15.51 3.28 -1.48
CA ALA A 145 16.22 2.89 -2.71
C ALA A 145 15.72 3.69 -3.93
N SER A 146 14.44 4.13 -3.95
CA SER A 146 13.87 4.91 -5.05
C SER A 146 14.49 6.30 -5.25
N ILE A 147 15.27 6.80 -4.28
CA ILE A 147 16.06 8.04 -4.40
C ILE A 147 17.14 7.91 -5.49
N SER A 148 17.64 6.71 -5.72
CA SER A 148 18.71 6.46 -6.70
C SER A 148 18.32 6.97 -8.10
N LYS A 149 19.32 7.56 -8.82
CA LYS A 149 19.17 8.05 -10.20
C LYS A 149 18.67 6.99 -11.18
N LYS A 150 18.96 5.70 -10.93
CA LYS A 150 18.47 4.59 -11.78
C LYS A 150 16.94 4.45 -11.82
N TYR A 151 16.25 5.09 -10.88
CA TYR A 151 14.79 5.11 -10.79
C TYR A 151 14.18 6.48 -11.13
N ASP A 152 14.96 7.39 -11.71
CA ASP A 152 14.44 8.68 -12.16
C ASP A 152 13.37 8.47 -13.22
N ASN A 153 12.25 9.19 -13.06
CA ASN A 153 11.11 9.21 -13.99
C ASN A 153 10.53 7.82 -14.27
N GLN A 154 10.39 7.01 -13.23
CA GLN A 154 9.87 5.65 -13.35
C GLN A 154 8.71 5.36 -12.39
N TYR A 155 7.84 4.46 -12.85
CA TYR A 155 6.85 3.79 -12.03
C TYR A 155 7.47 2.53 -11.42
N LEU A 156 7.37 2.40 -10.11
CA LEU A 156 7.92 1.27 -9.36
C LEU A 156 6.79 0.57 -8.64
N THR A 157 6.58 -0.71 -8.95
CA THR A 157 5.59 -1.52 -8.24
C THR A 157 6.27 -2.20 -7.04
N LEU A 158 5.86 -1.82 -5.85
CA LEU A 158 6.42 -2.28 -4.59
C LEU A 158 5.52 -3.36 -3.98
N THR A 159 5.91 -4.61 -4.17
CA THR A 159 5.19 -5.79 -3.66
C THR A 159 6.16 -6.74 -2.96
N GLY A 160 5.63 -7.70 -2.19
CA GLY A 160 6.44 -8.84 -1.77
C GLY A 160 6.76 -9.78 -2.93
N GLU A 161 7.64 -10.73 -2.69
CA GLU A 161 8.13 -11.68 -3.72
C GLU A 161 7.02 -12.54 -4.32
N ARG A 162 5.95 -12.80 -3.58
CA ARG A 162 4.91 -13.76 -3.97
C ARG A 162 3.51 -13.15 -3.90
N LYS A 163 2.69 -13.56 -4.84
CA LYS A 163 1.24 -13.41 -4.74
C LYS A 163 0.70 -14.42 -3.75
N ILE A 164 0.00 -13.99 -2.71
CA ILE A 164 -0.50 -14.84 -1.62
C ILE A 164 -1.99 -15.09 -1.81
N LYS A 165 -2.37 -16.37 -1.95
CA LYS A 165 -3.80 -16.78 -1.90
C LYS A 165 -4.31 -16.73 -0.48
N ALA A 166 -5.57 -16.32 -0.29
CA ALA A 166 -6.20 -16.30 1.03
C ALA A 166 -6.16 -17.68 1.71
N LYS A 167 -6.38 -18.77 0.97
CA LYS A 167 -6.24 -20.15 1.49
C LYS A 167 -4.86 -20.42 2.09
N PHE A 168 -3.78 -19.97 1.43
CA PHE A 168 -2.41 -20.15 1.94
C PHE A 168 -2.20 -19.35 3.24
N LEU A 169 -2.63 -18.08 3.27
CA LEU A 169 -2.53 -17.22 4.44
C LEU A 169 -3.27 -17.83 5.64
N PHE A 170 -4.46 -18.37 5.42
CA PHE A 170 -5.28 -18.99 6.45
C PHE A 170 -4.69 -20.30 6.96
N ASN A 171 -4.17 -21.14 6.08
CA ASN A 171 -3.43 -22.35 6.49
C ASN A 171 -2.21 -21.99 7.35
N LEU A 172 -1.47 -20.95 6.98
CA LEU A 172 -0.34 -20.45 7.77
C LEU A 172 -0.78 -20.01 9.18
N PHE A 173 -1.84 -19.20 9.26
CA PHE A 173 -2.35 -18.69 10.55
C PHE A 173 -2.98 -19.77 11.39
N SER A 174 -3.75 -20.72 10.80
CA SER A 174 -4.31 -21.87 11.49
C SER A 174 -3.22 -22.68 12.17
N LYS A 175 -2.14 -23.01 11.46
CA LYS A 175 -0.98 -23.72 12.04
C LYS A 175 -0.27 -22.90 13.12
N MET A 176 0.03 -21.63 12.87
CA MET A 176 0.75 -20.75 13.80
C MET A 176 0.01 -20.51 15.12
N PHE A 177 -1.30 -20.38 15.05
CA PHE A 177 -2.15 -20.04 16.20
C PHE A 177 -2.98 -21.22 16.71
N LYS A 178 -2.81 -22.42 16.15
CA LYS A 178 -3.56 -23.64 16.50
C LYS A 178 -5.09 -23.39 16.44
N ILE A 179 -5.58 -22.90 15.29
CA ILE A 179 -7.01 -22.62 15.05
C ILE A 179 -7.64 -23.81 14.35
N SER A 180 -8.71 -24.34 14.91
CA SER A 180 -9.50 -25.42 14.29
C SER A 180 -10.25 -24.93 13.05
N ASP A 181 -10.45 -25.82 12.07
CA ASP A 181 -11.11 -25.52 10.79
C ASP A 181 -12.54 -24.97 10.97
N LYS A 182 -13.26 -25.42 11.99
CA LYS A 182 -14.60 -24.89 12.35
C LYS A 182 -14.61 -23.40 12.67
N ASN A 183 -13.46 -22.84 13.01
CA ASN A 183 -13.27 -21.43 13.34
C ASN A 183 -12.74 -20.61 12.17
N ILE A 184 -12.75 -21.17 10.94
CA ILE A 184 -12.30 -20.49 9.71
C ILE A 184 -13.52 -20.12 8.86
N THR A 185 -13.71 -18.84 8.59
CA THR A 185 -14.83 -18.31 7.82
C THR A 185 -14.36 -17.43 6.66
N PHE A 186 -14.89 -17.67 5.46
CA PHE A 186 -14.74 -16.83 4.28
C PHE A 186 -16.09 -16.17 3.98
N LEU A 187 -16.15 -14.82 4.14
CA LEU A 187 -17.34 -14.02 3.87
C LEU A 187 -17.32 -13.64 2.39
N LYS A 188 -18.03 -14.39 1.54
CA LYS A 188 -18.13 -14.10 0.12
C LYS A 188 -18.66 -12.68 -0.12
N ASN A 189 -18.10 -11.99 -1.12
CA ASN A 189 -18.58 -10.71 -1.69
C ASN A 189 -18.75 -9.54 -0.69
N LYS A 190 -17.88 -9.43 0.32
CA LYS A 190 -17.86 -8.28 1.22
C LYS A 190 -16.55 -7.49 1.08
N GLY A 191 -16.66 -6.29 0.44
CA GLY A 191 -15.56 -5.36 0.24
C GLY A 191 -14.69 -5.66 -0.99
N HIS A 192 -13.58 -4.93 -1.14
CA HIS A 192 -12.64 -5.04 -2.26
C HIS A 192 -11.77 -6.31 -2.24
N TYR A 193 -12.02 -7.23 -1.33
CA TYR A 193 -11.18 -8.42 -1.11
C TYR A 193 -11.37 -9.54 -2.15
N ASP A 194 -12.46 -9.53 -2.92
CA ASP A 194 -12.72 -10.51 -3.99
C ASP A 194 -12.10 -10.15 -5.34
N VAL A 195 -11.44 -9.02 -5.40
CA VAL A 195 -10.79 -8.54 -6.61
C VAL A 195 -9.67 -9.50 -7.01
N LYS A 196 -9.77 -10.06 -8.21
CA LYS A 196 -8.64 -10.72 -8.84
C LYS A 196 -7.60 -9.63 -9.13
N PRO A 197 -6.37 -9.72 -8.61
CA PRO A 197 -5.35 -8.76 -8.99
C PRO A 197 -5.16 -8.91 -10.50
N THR A 198 -5.62 -7.92 -11.24
CA THR A 198 -5.35 -7.82 -12.66
C THR A 198 -3.85 -7.91 -12.86
N ILE A 199 -3.42 -8.61 -13.89
CA ILE A 199 -2.02 -8.60 -14.27
C ILE A 199 -1.71 -7.17 -14.69
N PHE A 200 -1.19 -6.40 -13.74
CA PHE A 200 -0.81 -5.03 -13.96
C PHE A 200 0.46 -5.04 -14.82
N LYS A 201 0.33 -4.60 -16.07
CA LYS A 201 1.48 -4.25 -16.90
C LYS A 201 1.63 -2.74 -16.80
N PRO A 202 2.58 -2.23 -16.02
CA PRO A 202 2.82 -0.80 -15.97
C PRO A 202 3.21 -0.31 -17.38
N ARG A 203 2.70 0.85 -17.75
CA ARG A 203 3.01 1.50 -19.03
C ARG A 203 4.52 1.77 -19.13
N ILE A 204 5.12 2.17 -18.03
CA ILE A 204 6.55 2.31 -17.77
C ILE A 204 6.76 1.91 -16.32
N GLY A 205 7.63 0.95 -16.03
CA GLY A 205 7.92 0.64 -14.64
C GLY A 205 8.61 -0.70 -14.42
N LYS A 206 9.17 -0.84 -13.24
CA LYS A 206 9.84 -2.04 -12.77
C LYS A 206 9.12 -2.57 -11.54
N ILE A 207 9.06 -3.88 -11.39
CA ILE A 207 8.63 -4.53 -10.17
C ILE A 207 9.87 -4.65 -9.27
N LEU A 208 9.79 -4.07 -8.07
CA LEU A 208 10.82 -4.21 -7.06
C LEU A 208 10.33 -5.18 -5.99
N HIS A 209 11.18 -6.12 -5.67
CA HIS A 209 10.99 -7.05 -4.58
C HIS A 209 12.03 -6.80 -3.48
N PRO A 210 11.66 -6.96 -2.20
CA PRO A 210 12.63 -6.83 -1.12
C PRO A 210 13.68 -7.94 -1.20
N PHE A 211 14.94 -7.58 -1.04
CA PHE A 211 16.03 -8.54 -0.94
C PHE A 211 15.85 -9.39 0.33
N LYS A 212 15.71 -10.69 0.18
CA LYS A 212 15.61 -11.67 1.29
C LYS A 212 14.46 -11.35 2.28
N SER A 213 13.26 -11.07 1.77
CA SER A 213 12.07 -10.94 2.61
C SER A 213 11.44 -12.31 2.89
N ASP A 214 11.33 -12.67 4.17
CA ASP A 214 10.63 -13.88 4.60
C ASP A 214 9.24 -13.48 5.15
N PHE A 215 8.21 -13.73 4.35
CA PHE A 215 6.83 -13.43 4.71
C PHE A 215 6.41 -14.08 6.05
N LYS A 216 6.78 -15.35 6.28
CA LYS A 216 6.45 -16.07 7.53
C LYS A 216 7.11 -15.41 8.74
N LYS A 217 8.40 -15.10 8.66
CA LYS A 217 9.17 -14.41 9.71
C LYS A 217 8.58 -13.03 10.01
N ASN A 218 8.24 -12.27 8.97
CA ASN A 218 7.64 -10.94 9.11
C ASN A 218 6.26 -11.01 9.78
N ILE A 219 5.42 -12.00 9.45
CA ILE A 219 4.13 -12.22 10.10
C ILE A 219 4.30 -12.60 11.57
N ILE A 220 5.26 -13.45 11.90
CA ILE A 220 5.56 -13.82 13.30
C ILE A 220 5.97 -12.57 14.09
N GLN A 221 6.87 -11.76 13.54
CA GLN A 221 7.32 -10.51 14.18
C GLN A 221 6.15 -9.54 14.38
N TYR A 222 5.31 -9.36 13.37
CA TYR A 222 4.15 -8.49 13.44
C TYR A 222 3.12 -8.98 14.47
N SER A 223 2.84 -10.28 14.51
CA SER A 223 1.93 -10.84 15.52
C SER A 223 2.42 -10.66 16.97
N LYS A 224 3.74 -10.76 17.21
CA LYS A 224 4.36 -10.46 18.51
C LYS A 224 4.18 -8.98 18.89
N ALA A 225 4.33 -8.06 17.93
CA ALA A 225 4.13 -6.64 18.16
C ALA A 225 2.67 -6.31 18.53
N ILE A 226 1.70 -6.95 17.88
CA ILE A 226 0.27 -6.81 18.22
C ILE A 226 0.00 -7.31 19.66
N ARG A 227 0.53 -8.48 20.04
CA ARG A 227 0.35 -9.02 21.40
C ARG A 227 0.92 -8.11 22.49
N LYS A 228 2.06 -7.47 22.23
CA LYS A 228 2.74 -6.59 23.22
C LYS A 228 2.05 -5.24 23.39
N LYS A 229 0.96 -4.92 22.65
CA LYS A 229 0.18 -3.66 22.71
C LYS A 229 1.02 -2.37 22.59
N LYS A 230 2.31 -2.44 22.24
CA LYS A 230 3.23 -1.29 22.30
C LYS A 230 2.87 -0.10 21.38
N TRP A 231 1.88 -0.22 20.50
CA TRP A 231 1.51 0.81 19.54
C TRP A 231 -0.01 1.00 19.35
N ILE A 232 -0.85 0.21 20.09
CA ILE A 232 -2.32 0.34 20.02
C ILE A 232 -2.83 1.52 20.88
N GLN A 233 -2.01 2.04 21.79
CA GLN A 233 -2.44 3.05 22.80
C GLN A 233 -2.17 4.51 22.40
N LYS A 234 -1.75 4.83 21.17
CA LYS A 234 -1.38 6.20 20.77
C LYS A 234 -2.27 6.84 19.69
N TYR A 235 -3.50 6.34 19.48
CA TYR A 235 -4.50 7.01 18.63
C TYR A 235 -5.91 6.74 19.14
#